data_01290d1a09898af87677097a5eb4248d
#
_entry.id   01290d1a09898af87677097a5eb4248d
#
_cell.length_a   1.000
_cell.length_b   1.000
_cell.length_c   1.000
_cell.angle_alpha   90.00
_cell.angle_beta   90.00
_cell.angle_gamma   90.00
#
_symmetry.space_group_name_H-M   'P 1'
#
loop_
_entity.id
_entity.type
_entity.pdbx_description
1 polymer ?
#
loop_
_entity_poly.entity_id
_entity_poly.type
_entity_poly.pdbx_seq_one_letter_code
_entity_poly.pdbx_strand_id
1 'polypeptide(L)'
;MFKFLRERKKDNKGFTLVELVIVVAILAILVGILAPQYTKYVEKSRKAADAANLDNLVTAVKVAATDNAYEVVGTTDATYVLEMTNAGTTLKNKATGGAVPKGLTDALAEYAGNNWANTTLKSKAWDDKKISAELLIKTNGFVTVKYTPEDLKNKVKED
;
A
#
# COMPACT_ATOMS: atom_id res chain seq x y z
N MET A 1 -51.56 42.06 -39.95
CA MET A 1 -50.91 41.99 -38.68
C MET A 1 -49.73 41.02 -38.83
N PHE A 2 -48.60 41.48 -39.33
CA PHE A 2 -47.44 40.61 -39.58
C PHE A 2 -46.52 40.70 -38.37
N LYS A 3 -46.44 39.55 -37.63
CA LYS A 3 -45.48 39.38 -36.57
C LYS A 3 -44.09 39.18 -37.17
N PHE A 4 -43.21 40.13 -36.88
CA PHE A 4 -41.79 40.03 -37.14
C PHE A 4 -41.22 38.81 -36.36
N LEU A 5 -41.05 37.71 -37.04
CA LEU A 5 -40.17 36.65 -36.58
C LEU A 5 -38.73 37.19 -36.71
N ARG A 6 -38.24 37.77 -35.62
CA ARG A 6 -36.85 38.12 -35.45
C ARG A 6 -36.06 36.84 -35.40
N GLU A 7 -35.55 36.40 -36.53
CA GLU A 7 -34.53 35.37 -36.57
C GLU A 7 -33.37 35.81 -35.69
N ARG A 8 -33.26 35.19 -34.51
CA ARG A 8 -32.01 35.24 -33.75
C ARG A 8 -31.00 34.51 -34.61
N LYS A 9 -30.16 35.22 -35.33
CA LYS A 9 -28.88 34.71 -35.81
C LYS A 9 -28.14 34.20 -34.59
N LYS A 10 -28.15 32.89 -34.39
CA LYS A 10 -27.19 32.25 -33.52
C LYS A 10 -25.83 32.50 -34.14
N ASP A 11 -25.09 33.44 -33.53
CA ASP A 11 -23.66 33.58 -33.80
C ASP A 11 -22.97 32.28 -33.37
N ASN A 12 -23.03 31.28 -34.25
CA ASN A 12 -22.22 30.09 -34.14
C ASN A 12 -20.78 30.49 -34.51
N LYS A 13 -20.13 31.21 -33.61
CA LYS A 13 -18.68 31.36 -33.67
C LYS A 13 -18.08 30.01 -33.28
N GLY A 14 -18.01 29.11 -34.26
CA GLY A 14 -17.27 27.86 -34.13
C GLY A 14 -15.78 28.20 -33.95
N PHE A 15 -15.07 27.35 -33.19
CA PHE A 15 -13.62 27.45 -33.08
C PHE A 15 -12.97 27.32 -34.44
N THR A 16 -11.96 28.12 -34.69
CA THR A 16 -11.12 27.98 -35.88
C THR A 16 -10.26 26.72 -35.79
N LEU A 17 -9.93 26.12 -36.92
CA LEU A 17 -9.03 24.98 -36.96
C LEU A 17 -7.68 25.29 -36.32
N VAL A 18 -7.20 26.50 -36.48
CA VAL A 18 -5.92 26.98 -35.92
C VAL A 18 -5.99 27.02 -34.38
N GLU A 19 -7.07 27.56 -33.82
CA GLU A 19 -7.27 27.58 -32.35
C GLU A 19 -7.28 26.17 -31.76
N LEU A 20 -7.95 25.24 -32.43
CA LEU A 20 -7.98 23.83 -31.99
C LEU A 20 -6.58 23.21 -32.03
N VAL A 21 -5.83 23.42 -33.10
CA VAL A 21 -4.46 22.89 -33.24
C VAL A 21 -3.52 23.43 -32.17
N ILE A 22 -3.59 24.76 -31.90
CA ILE A 22 -2.78 25.39 -30.84
C ILE A 22 -3.10 24.79 -29.46
N VAL A 23 -4.38 24.64 -29.12
CA VAL A 23 -4.80 24.07 -27.84
C VAL A 23 -4.30 22.64 -27.67
N VAL A 24 -4.46 21.82 -28.70
CA VAL A 24 -3.98 20.44 -28.66
C VAL A 24 -2.46 20.37 -28.54
N ALA A 25 -1.73 21.24 -29.23
CA ALA A 25 -0.27 21.31 -29.13
C ALA A 25 0.19 21.69 -27.71
N ILE A 26 -0.45 22.68 -27.07
CA ILE A 26 -0.15 23.07 -25.69
C ILE A 26 -0.46 21.92 -24.73
N LEU A 27 -1.62 21.28 -24.87
CA LEU A 27 -1.99 20.12 -24.04
C LEU A 27 -1.01 18.98 -24.19
N ALA A 28 -0.57 18.67 -25.40
CA ALA A 28 0.41 17.63 -25.66
C ALA A 28 1.74 17.87 -24.94
N ILE A 29 2.23 19.13 -24.96
CA ILE A 29 3.46 19.52 -24.25
C ILE A 29 3.26 19.37 -22.73
N LEU A 30 2.16 19.88 -22.19
CA LEU A 30 1.88 19.79 -20.75
C LEU A 30 1.76 18.34 -20.28
N VAL A 31 1.02 17.50 -21.00
CA VAL A 31 0.88 16.08 -20.69
C VAL A 31 2.24 15.37 -20.78
N GLY A 32 3.04 15.68 -21.80
CA GLY A 32 4.38 15.10 -21.95
C GLY A 32 5.32 15.37 -20.76
N ILE A 33 5.19 16.53 -20.11
CA ILE A 33 5.98 16.89 -18.92
C ILE A 33 5.38 16.30 -17.64
N LEU A 34 4.05 16.33 -17.51
CA LEU A 34 3.36 15.94 -16.27
C LEU A 34 3.23 14.42 -16.10
N ALA A 35 3.08 13.66 -17.19
CA ALA A 35 2.85 12.23 -17.12
C ALA A 35 3.95 11.46 -16.36
N PRO A 36 5.27 11.67 -16.61
CA PRO A 36 6.32 10.98 -15.87
C PRO A 36 6.38 11.38 -14.41
N GLN A 37 6.02 12.60 -14.05
CA GLN A 37 5.94 13.05 -12.67
C GLN A 37 4.76 12.42 -11.94
N TYR A 38 3.60 12.39 -12.58
CA TYR A 38 2.41 11.77 -12.03
C TYR A 38 2.63 10.28 -11.69
N THR A 39 3.25 9.53 -12.59
CA THR A 39 3.55 8.11 -12.34
C THR A 39 4.47 7.89 -11.13
N LYS A 40 5.46 8.77 -10.94
CA LYS A 40 6.34 8.74 -9.74
C LYS A 40 5.55 8.98 -8.45
N TYR A 41 4.65 9.95 -8.43
CA TYR A 41 3.80 10.22 -7.27
C TYR A 41 2.85 9.06 -6.95
N VAL A 42 2.25 8.47 -7.98
CA VAL A 42 1.38 7.29 -7.80
C VAL A 42 2.15 6.11 -7.22
N GLU A 43 3.36 5.83 -7.72
CA GLU A 43 4.18 4.75 -7.17
C GLU A 43 4.66 5.04 -5.74
N LYS A 44 5.00 6.29 -5.43
CA LYS A 44 5.33 6.69 -4.04
C LYS A 44 4.14 6.45 -3.11
N SER A 45 2.93 6.83 -3.52
CA SER A 45 1.71 6.62 -2.75
C SER A 45 1.40 5.13 -2.56
N ARG A 46 1.57 4.31 -3.60
CA ARG A 46 1.40 2.85 -3.51
C ARG A 46 2.39 2.21 -2.54
N LYS A 47 3.67 2.62 -2.60
CA LYS A 47 4.69 2.14 -1.66
C LYS A 47 4.37 2.53 -0.21
N ALA A 48 3.87 3.74 0.02
CA ALA A 48 3.43 4.17 1.35
C ALA A 48 2.24 3.33 1.86
N ALA A 49 1.27 3.04 0.99
CA ALA A 49 0.14 2.18 1.35
C ALA A 49 0.58 0.73 1.66
N ASP A 50 1.54 0.19 0.92
CA ASP A 50 2.10 -1.14 1.19
C ASP A 50 2.82 -1.17 2.55
N ALA A 51 3.61 -0.14 2.85
CA ALA A 51 4.29 0.00 4.13
C ALA A 51 3.29 0.08 5.30
N ALA A 52 2.23 0.88 5.17
CA ALA A 52 1.18 1.00 6.18
C ALA A 52 0.44 -0.32 6.38
N ASN A 53 0.12 -1.05 5.32
CA ASN A 53 -0.52 -2.35 5.42
C ASN A 53 0.37 -3.36 6.18
N LEU A 54 1.66 -3.40 5.88
CA LEU A 54 2.60 -4.27 6.59
C LEU A 54 2.72 -3.88 8.06
N ASP A 55 2.76 -2.58 8.38
CA ASP A 55 2.86 -2.09 9.76
C ASP A 55 1.60 -2.40 10.59
N ASN A 56 0.43 -2.36 9.98
CA ASN A 56 -0.82 -2.81 10.62
C ASN A 56 -0.72 -4.29 11.03
N LEU A 57 -0.18 -5.15 10.17
CA LEU A 57 0.04 -6.56 10.48
C LEU A 57 1.09 -6.76 11.57
N VAL A 58 2.17 -5.98 11.53
CA VAL A 58 3.20 -5.96 12.59
C VAL A 58 2.60 -5.55 13.92
N THR A 59 1.72 -4.56 13.93
CA THR A 59 1.03 -4.11 15.14
C THR A 59 0.14 -5.19 15.73
N ALA A 60 -0.60 -5.94 14.89
CA ALA A 60 -1.38 -7.09 15.34
C ALA A 60 -0.51 -8.15 16.03
N VAL A 61 0.66 -8.45 15.48
CA VAL A 61 1.62 -9.37 16.11
C VAL A 61 2.15 -8.83 17.44
N LYS A 62 2.44 -7.53 17.53
CA LYS A 62 2.88 -6.91 18.79
C LYS A 62 1.80 -7.01 19.88
N VAL A 63 0.54 -6.77 19.52
CA VAL A 63 -0.59 -6.96 20.44
C VAL A 63 -0.67 -8.40 20.93
N ALA A 64 -0.59 -9.37 20.00
CA ALA A 64 -0.60 -10.77 20.34
C ALA A 64 0.52 -11.19 21.32
N ALA A 65 1.71 -10.60 21.15
CA ALA A 65 2.85 -10.90 22.02
C ALA A 65 2.72 -10.30 23.43
N THR A 66 1.90 -9.27 23.61
CA THR A 66 1.65 -8.64 24.92
C THR A 66 0.40 -9.14 25.61
N ASP A 67 -0.49 -9.80 24.87
CA ASP A 67 -1.74 -10.35 25.39
C ASP A 67 -1.62 -11.86 25.60
N ASN A 68 -1.67 -12.28 26.86
CA ASN A 68 -1.58 -13.69 27.25
C ASN A 68 -2.72 -14.55 26.69
N ALA A 69 -3.82 -13.96 26.25
CA ALA A 69 -4.95 -14.69 25.64
C ALA A 69 -4.57 -15.40 24.34
N TYR A 70 -3.54 -14.90 23.63
CA TYR A 70 -3.08 -15.49 22.36
C TYR A 70 -2.03 -16.59 22.52
N GLU A 71 -1.45 -16.75 23.73
CA GLU A 71 -0.44 -17.79 24.02
C GLU A 71 0.72 -17.83 23.01
N VAL A 72 1.19 -16.64 22.58
CA VAL A 72 2.23 -16.49 21.55
C VAL A 72 3.64 -16.61 22.11
N VAL A 73 3.81 -16.18 23.36
CA VAL A 73 5.12 -16.13 24.02
C VAL A 73 5.48 -17.51 24.52
N GLY A 74 6.55 -18.07 23.96
CA GLY A 74 7.06 -19.38 24.37
C GLY A 74 8.13 -19.32 25.46
N THR A 75 8.74 -20.45 25.76
CA THR A 75 9.86 -20.57 26.70
C THR A 75 11.20 -20.13 26.13
N THR A 76 11.26 -19.90 24.84
CA THR A 76 12.44 -19.42 24.09
C THR A 76 12.05 -18.30 23.13
N ASP A 77 13.01 -17.42 22.86
CA ASP A 77 12.84 -16.37 21.86
C ASP A 77 12.58 -16.99 20.47
N ALA A 78 11.62 -16.44 19.74
CA ALA A 78 11.24 -16.93 18.42
C ALA A 78 11.17 -15.80 17.39
N THR A 79 11.65 -16.04 16.18
CA THR A 79 11.60 -15.09 15.08
C THR A 79 10.58 -15.51 14.04
N TYR A 80 9.67 -14.63 13.70
CA TYR A 80 8.67 -14.82 12.66
C TYR A 80 8.90 -13.82 11.52
N VAL A 81 8.54 -14.20 10.32
CA VAL A 81 8.64 -13.36 9.12
C VAL A 81 7.26 -13.18 8.53
N LEU A 82 6.82 -11.92 8.50
CA LEU A 82 5.72 -11.47 7.69
C LEU A 82 6.26 -11.06 6.32
N GLU A 83 5.83 -11.72 5.27
CA GLU A 83 6.22 -11.42 3.89
C GLU A 83 4.98 -11.09 3.07
N MET A 84 4.97 -9.91 2.45
CA MET A 84 3.91 -9.43 1.56
C MET A 84 4.42 -9.42 0.13
N THR A 85 3.66 -10.06 -0.76
CA THR A 85 3.96 -10.19 -2.19
C THR A 85 2.75 -9.81 -3.03
N ASN A 86 2.89 -9.87 -4.35
CA ASN A 86 1.76 -9.71 -5.27
C ASN A 86 0.73 -10.84 -5.20
N ALA A 87 1.10 -11.99 -4.61
CA ALA A 87 0.22 -13.15 -4.47
C ALA A 87 -0.53 -13.18 -3.13
N GLY A 88 -0.08 -12.40 -2.15
CA GLY A 88 -0.65 -12.35 -0.82
C GLY A 88 0.41 -12.15 0.26
N THR A 89 -0.03 -12.26 1.50
CA THR A 89 0.82 -12.13 2.69
C THR A 89 0.92 -13.45 3.43
N THR A 90 2.13 -13.78 3.84
CA THR A 90 2.42 -15.01 4.60
C THR A 90 3.11 -14.69 5.91
N LEU A 91 2.84 -15.50 6.93
CA LEU A 91 3.55 -15.47 8.20
C LEU A 91 4.19 -16.85 8.43
N LYS A 92 5.49 -16.86 8.68
CA LYS A 92 6.27 -18.10 8.85
C LYS A 92 7.22 -17.99 10.04
N ASN A 93 7.50 -19.11 10.69
CA ASN A 93 8.60 -19.19 11.64
C ASN A 93 9.93 -19.20 10.86
N LYS A 94 10.86 -18.29 11.20
CA LYS A 94 12.13 -18.13 10.49
C LYS A 94 13.03 -19.36 10.61
N ALA A 95 13.04 -20.02 11.76
CA ALA A 95 13.91 -21.15 12.03
C ALA A 95 13.44 -22.42 11.32
N THR A 96 12.13 -22.66 11.29
CA THR A 96 11.55 -23.89 10.74
C THR A 96 10.97 -23.72 9.33
N GLY A 97 10.72 -22.48 8.91
CA GLY A 97 10.01 -22.17 7.67
C GLY A 97 8.53 -22.58 7.65
N GLY A 98 8.06 -23.13 8.77
CA GLY A 98 6.76 -23.78 8.89
C GLY A 98 5.73 -23.01 9.71
N ALA A 99 4.88 -23.79 10.37
CA ALA A 99 3.74 -23.32 11.12
C ALA A 99 4.12 -22.33 12.23
N VAL A 100 3.23 -21.39 12.47
CA VAL A 100 3.30 -20.40 13.55
C VAL A 100 2.27 -20.73 14.64
N PRO A 101 2.44 -20.23 15.86
CA PRO A 101 1.42 -20.36 16.90
C PRO A 101 0.06 -19.85 16.42
N LYS A 102 -1.00 -20.57 16.76
CA LYS A 102 -2.38 -20.23 16.36
C LYS A 102 -2.75 -18.82 16.84
N GLY A 103 -2.31 -18.42 18.02
CA GLY A 103 -2.57 -17.08 18.55
C GLY A 103 -2.08 -15.95 17.65
N LEU A 104 -0.97 -16.12 16.91
CA LEU A 104 -0.52 -15.12 15.95
C LEU A 104 -1.50 -14.96 14.77
N THR A 105 -2.01 -16.06 14.24
CA THR A 105 -2.99 -16.03 13.15
C THR A 105 -4.35 -15.51 13.62
N ASP A 106 -4.75 -15.87 14.85
CA ASP A 106 -6.00 -15.37 15.44
C ASP A 106 -5.93 -13.85 15.67
N ALA A 107 -4.81 -13.35 16.19
CA ALA A 107 -4.61 -11.90 16.36
C ALA A 107 -4.58 -11.16 15.02
N LEU A 108 -3.93 -11.70 14.01
CA LEU A 108 -3.96 -11.11 12.66
C LEU A 108 -5.38 -11.06 12.11
N ALA A 109 -6.17 -12.11 12.31
CA ALA A 109 -7.56 -12.13 11.88
C ALA A 109 -8.43 -11.12 12.65
N GLU A 110 -8.19 -10.92 13.93
CA GLU A 110 -8.95 -10.00 14.79
C GLU A 110 -8.59 -8.54 14.51
N TYR A 111 -7.30 -8.19 14.47
CA TYR A 111 -6.85 -6.81 14.39
C TYR A 111 -6.60 -6.31 12.97
N ALA A 112 -6.26 -7.20 12.03
CA ALA A 112 -6.04 -6.85 10.63
C ALA A 112 -7.14 -7.36 9.67
N GLY A 113 -8.08 -8.15 10.20
CA GLY A 113 -9.18 -8.74 9.46
C GLY A 113 -8.91 -10.16 8.95
N ASN A 114 -9.99 -10.94 8.82
CA ASN A 114 -9.93 -12.36 8.42
C ASN A 114 -9.21 -12.59 7.07
N ASN A 115 -9.16 -11.57 6.23
CA ASN A 115 -8.55 -11.63 4.90
C ASN A 115 -7.10 -11.10 4.87
N TRP A 116 -6.43 -10.98 6.02
CA TRP A 116 -5.07 -10.43 6.09
C TRP A 116 -4.09 -11.13 5.14
N ALA A 117 -4.21 -12.43 4.96
CA ALA A 117 -3.37 -13.22 4.05
C ALA A 117 -3.58 -12.86 2.57
N ASN A 118 -4.72 -12.27 2.22
CA ASN A 118 -5.02 -11.80 0.86
C ASN A 118 -4.51 -10.38 0.59
N THR A 119 -3.89 -9.73 1.58
CA THR A 119 -3.29 -8.41 1.40
C THR A 119 -2.09 -8.53 0.46
N THR A 120 -2.15 -7.82 -0.66
CA THR A 120 -1.14 -7.85 -1.72
C THR A 120 -0.45 -6.51 -1.88
N LEU A 121 0.73 -6.52 -2.49
CA LEU A 121 1.43 -5.29 -2.86
C LEU A 121 0.63 -4.50 -3.90
N LYS A 122 0.52 -3.20 -3.71
CA LYS A 122 -0.06 -2.24 -4.65
C LYS A 122 1.00 -1.66 -5.60
N SER A 123 2.21 -1.48 -5.10
CA SER A 123 3.34 -1.01 -5.91
C SER A 123 4.03 -2.17 -6.62
N LYS A 124 4.35 -1.96 -7.89
CA LYS A 124 5.16 -2.88 -8.69
C LYS A 124 6.66 -2.53 -8.67
N ALA A 125 7.01 -1.41 -8.01
CA ALA A 125 8.34 -0.85 -8.00
C ALA A 125 9.18 -1.27 -6.77
N TRP A 126 8.80 -2.34 -6.07
CA TRP A 126 9.63 -3.00 -5.07
C TRP A 126 10.63 -3.93 -5.76
N ASP A 127 11.93 -3.79 -5.41
CA ASP A 127 13.04 -4.46 -6.11
C ASP A 127 12.86 -5.99 -6.17
N ASP A 128 12.55 -6.64 -5.05
CA ASP A 128 12.33 -8.09 -4.98
C ASP A 128 10.86 -8.49 -5.17
N LYS A 129 9.97 -7.56 -5.59
CA LYS A 129 8.51 -7.77 -5.67
C LYS A 129 7.90 -8.27 -4.36
N LYS A 130 8.53 -7.93 -3.25
CA LYS A 130 8.12 -8.26 -1.90
C LYS A 130 8.62 -7.24 -0.89
N ILE A 131 7.94 -7.16 0.22
CA ILE A 131 8.37 -6.47 1.44
C ILE A 131 8.17 -7.41 2.61
N SER A 132 8.98 -7.28 3.65
CA SER A 132 8.87 -8.15 4.81
C SER A 132 9.20 -7.44 6.11
N ALA A 133 8.68 -8.00 7.20
CA ALA A 133 9.03 -7.65 8.56
C ALA A 133 9.46 -8.91 9.30
N GLU A 134 10.68 -8.91 9.84
CA GLU A 134 11.14 -9.92 10.79
C GLU A 134 10.78 -9.46 12.20
N LEU A 135 10.06 -10.30 12.93
CA LEU A 135 9.59 -10.05 14.28
C LEU A 135 10.25 -11.03 15.25
N LEU A 136 11.18 -10.56 16.05
CA LEU A 136 11.74 -11.32 17.15
C LEU A 136 10.86 -11.12 18.38
N ILE A 137 10.13 -12.14 18.78
CA ILE A 137 9.32 -12.19 20.00
C ILE A 137 10.15 -12.83 21.11
N LYS A 138 10.39 -12.05 22.16
CA LYS A 138 11.14 -12.51 23.33
C LYS A 138 10.21 -13.18 24.35
N THR A 139 10.80 -13.97 25.23
CA THR A 139 10.09 -14.66 26.34
C THR A 139 9.37 -13.71 27.31
N ASN A 140 9.72 -12.43 27.31
CA ASN A 140 9.04 -11.40 28.11
C ASN A 140 7.94 -10.64 27.34
N GLY A 141 7.58 -11.09 26.12
CA GLY A 141 6.58 -10.43 25.27
C GLY A 141 7.10 -9.22 24.48
N PHE A 142 8.37 -8.82 24.66
CA PHE A 142 8.95 -7.72 23.88
C PHE A 142 9.17 -8.14 22.44
N VAL A 143 8.75 -7.28 21.48
CA VAL A 143 8.88 -7.56 20.04
C VAL A 143 9.84 -6.55 19.40
N THR A 144 10.90 -7.08 18.79
CA THR A 144 11.80 -6.30 17.94
C THR A 144 11.45 -6.54 16.49
N VAL A 145 11.37 -5.47 15.69
CA VAL A 145 10.99 -5.54 14.28
C VAL A 145 12.12 -5.03 13.39
N LYS A 146 12.44 -5.80 12.35
CA LYS A 146 13.34 -5.41 11.28
C LYS A 146 12.59 -5.46 9.95
N TYR A 147 12.49 -4.33 9.26
CA TYR A 147 11.85 -4.23 7.96
C TYR A 147 12.85 -4.49 6.83
N THR A 148 12.37 -5.07 5.74
CA THR A 148 13.12 -5.24 4.50
C THR A 148 12.21 -4.87 3.32
N PRO A 149 12.61 -3.94 2.45
CA PRO A 149 13.85 -3.15 2.52
C PRO A 149 13.89 -2.15 3.70
N GLU A 150 15.10 -1.71 4.10
CA GLU A 150 15.28 -0.87 5.30
C GLU A 150 14.60 0.51 5.20
N ASP A 151 14.41 1.05 4.00
CA ASP A 151 13.74 2.32 3.75
C ASP A 151 12.22 2.27 4.08
N LEU A 152 11.63 1.07 4.20
CA LEU A 152 10.28 0.88 4.73
C LEU A 152 10.11 1.51 6.12
N LYS A 153 11.13 1.41 6.98
CA LYS A 153 11.08 1.96 8.34
C LYS A 153 10.84 3.48 8.35
N ASN A 154 11.35 4.19 7.37
CA ASN A 154 11.17 5.63 7.25
C ASN A 154 9.77 5.99 6.75
N LYS A 155 9.17 5.14 5.92
CA LYS A 155 7.81 5.33 5.39
C LYS A 155 6.71 5.02 6.40
N VAL A 156 7.01 4.15 7.38
CA VAL A 156 6.12 3.81 8.51
C VAL A 156 6.12 4.90 9.59
N LYS A 157 7.15 5.75 9.65
CA LYS A 157 7.30 6.80 10.68
C LYS A 157 6.84 8.19 10.25
N GLU A 158 6.44 8.39 9.00
CA GLU A 158 6.04 9.69 8.45
C GLU A 158 4.54 10.00 8.62
N ASP A 159 3.77 9.21 9.41
CA ASP A 159 2.37 9.47 9.77
C ASP A 159 2.23 9.96 11.22
#